data_4801cbebdaaeef3e130169679ef0070c
#
_entry.id   4801cbebdaaeef3e130169679ef0070c
#
_cell.length_a   1.000
_cell.length_b   1.000
_cell.length_c   1.000
_cell.angle_alpha   90.00
_cell.angle_beta   90.00
_cell.angle_gamma   90.00
#
_symmetry.space_group_name_H-M   'P 1'
#
loop_
_entity.id
_entity.type
_entity.pdbx_description
1 polymer ?
#
loop_
_entity_poly.entity_id
_entity_poly.type
_entity_poly.pdbx_seq_one_letter_code
_entity_poly.pdbx_strand_id
1 'polypeptide(L)'
;AAGATLDAQSFPSTITVGHNVIGNAGATVGLGCQSPADTGNTAHPCANDPAGHSMITVHGNVGITGAALVALNGITVKGNVTVRGGGPNGYWSIKNNTIGRNLKVGGMTVEWIGIMFNKIGRNAILTRITVNDEHPGAPGVYIVQNLVGRNLICTKLVPGVSGGFAGLPNVVGHKALGQCAALVG
;
A
#
# COMPACT_ATOMS: atom_id res chain seq x y z
N ALA A 1 -17.13 6.31 -9.57
CA ALA A 1 -17.11 7.09 -10.81
C ALA A 1 -15.67 7.40 -11.20
N ALA A 2 -15.42 7.68 -12.48
CA ALA A 2 -14.11 8.17 -12.94
C ALA A 2 -13.86 9.56 -12.33
N GLY A 3 -12.63 9.83 -11.87
CA GLY A 3 -12.25 11.11 -11.26
C GLY A 3 -12.87 11.40 -9.89
N ALA A 4 -13.57 10.45 -9.28
CA ALA A 4 -14.15 10.64 -7.96
C ALA A 4 -13.11 10.56 -6.85
N THR A 5 -13.34 11.31 -5.77
CA THR A 5 -12.53 11.21 -4.54
C THR A 5 -13.31 10.44 -3.49
N LEU A 6 -12.68 9.41 -2.92
CA LEU A 6 -13.10 8.74 -1.71
C LEU A 6 -12.08 9.10 -0.62
N ASP A 7 -12.48 9.95 0.30
CA ASP A 7 -11.63 10.40 1.41
C ASP A 7 -12.16 9.88 2.75
N ALA A 8 -11.36 9.08 3.40
CA ALA A 8 -11.52 8.65 4.79
C ALA A 8 -10.17 8.78 5.54
N GLN A 9 -9.43 9.87 5.22
CA GLN A 9 -8.15 10.22 5.84
C GLN A 9 -8.17 11.61 6.46
N SER A 10 -9.17 12.43 6.14
CA SER A 10 -9.29 13.78 6.70
C SER A 10 -9.64 13.75 8.18
N PHE A 11 -10.52 12.86 8.60
CA PHE A 11 -10.93 12.65 10.00
C PHE A 11 -10.93 11.17 10.39
N PRO A 12 -10.78 10.86 11.69
CA PRO A 12 -10.99 9.50 12.20
C PRO A 12 -12.36 8.98 11.81
N SER A 13 -12.42 7.75 11.33
CA SER A 13 -13.66 7.17 10.82
C SER A 13 -13.79 5.70 11.23
N THR A 14 -15.00 5.29 11.65
CA THR A 14 -15.35 3.88 11.83
C THR A 14 -16.24 3.44 10.68
N ILE A 15 -15.68 2.65 9.74
CA ILE A 15 -16.38 2.26 8.51
C ILE A 15 -16.33 0.75 8.34
N THR A 16 -17.49 0.15 8.11
CA THR A 16 -17.60 -1.27 7.71
C THR A 16 -18.21 -1.36 6.31
N VAL A 17 -17.44 -1.90 5.37
CA VAL A 17 -17.91 -2.18 4.01
C VAL A 17 -18.22 -3.67 3.90
N GLY A 18 -19.49 -4.01 3.70
CA GLY A 18 -19.96 -5.40 3.64
C GLY A 18 -19.42 -6.20 2.44
N HIS A 19 -19.12 -5.54 1.33
CA HIS A 19 -18.66 -6.17 0.09
C HIS A 19 -17.32 -5.61 -0.37
N ASN A 20 -17.27 -5.00 -1.55
CA ASN A 20 -16.03 -4.54 -2.17
C ASN A 20 -15.93 -3.02 -2.17
N VAL A 21 -14.69 -2.53 -2.16
CA VAL A 21 -14.38 -1.14 -2.54
C VAL A 21 -13.82 -1.19 -3.97
N ILE A 22 -14.34 -0.35 -4.86
CA ILE A 22 -13.94 -0.28 -6.26
C ILE A 22 -13.56 1.15 -6.60
N GLY A 23 -12.31 1.37 -7.02
CA GLY A 23 -11.80 2.62 -7.58
C GLY A 23 -11.55 2.48 -9.08
N ASN A 24 -12.04 3.45 -9.86
CA ASN A 24 -11.90 3.48 -11.32
C ASN A 24 -10.89 4.55 -11.76
N ALA A 25 -10.71 4.67 -13.07
CA ALA A 25 -9.75 5.58 -13.69
C ALA A 25 -9.90 7.03 -13.17
N GLY A 26 -8.77 7.65 -12.84
CA GLY A 26 -8.69 9.02 -12.32
C GLY A 26 -9.18 9.20 -10.88
N ALA A 27 -9.67 8.14 -10.21
CA ALA A 27 -10.11 8.27 -8.82
C ALA A 27 -8.96 8.54 -7.85
N THR A 28 -9.24 9.34 -6.82
CA THR A 28 -8.40 9.45 -5.63
C THR A 28 -9.01 8.59 -4.53
N VAL A 29 -8.25 7.65 -3.98
CA VAL A 29 -8.73 6.74 -2.93
C VAL A 29 -7.84 6.85 -1.71
N GLY A 30 -8.35 7.51 -0.67
CA GLY A 30 -7.72 7.65 0.64
C GLY A 30 -8.55 6.92 1.70
N LEU A 31 -8.04 5.81 2.23
CA LEU A 31 -8.71 5.03 3.26
C LEU A 31 -7.81 4.85 4.48
N GLY A 32 -8.31 5.30 5.63
CA GLY A 32 -7.71 5.12 6.93
C GLY A 32 -6.58 6.09 7.24
N CYS A 33 -6.51 6.45 8.50
CA CYS A 33 -5.45 7.26 9.09
C CYS A 33 -5.14 6.74 10.50
N GLN A 34 -3.91 6.95 10.95
CA GLN A 34 -3.41 6.44 12.23
C GLN A 34 -2.51 7.47 12.89
N SER A 35 -2.68 7.64 14.19
CA SER A 35 -1.84 8.56 14.95
C SER A 35 -0.41 8.02 15.16
N PRO A 36 0.57 8.88 15.41
CA PRO A 36 1.90 8.44 15.85
C PRO A 36 1.87 7.69 17.19
N ALA A 37 0.87 7.92 18.03
CA ALA A 37 0.70 7.18 19.27
C ALA A 37 0.38 5.69 19.02
N ASP A 38 -0.33 5.37 17.92
CA ASP A 38 -0.69 3.99 17.58
C ASP A 38 0.43 3.25 16.83
N THR A 39 1.13 3.93 15.93
CA THR A 39 2.07 3.27 15.00
C THR A 39 3.47 3.90 14.95
N GLY A 40 3.74 4.88 15.82
CA GLY A 40 5.04 5.56 15.87
C GLY A 40 5.38 6.24 14.53
N ASN A 41 6.63 6.10 14.12
CA ASN A 41 7.13 6.69 12.87
C ASN A 41 6.49 6.12 11.58
N THR A 42 5.67 5.08 11.70
CA THR A 42 4.96 4.51 10.55
C THR A 42 3.58 5.13 10.36
N ALA A 43 3.19 6.06 11.18
CA ALA A 43 1.89 6.71 11.14
C ALA A 43 1.57 7.36 9.79
N HIS A 44 0.28 7.45 9.53
CA HIS A 44 -0.32 8.34 8.54
C HIS A 44 -1.44 9.12 9.26
N PRO A 45 -1.13 10.23 9.91
CA PRO A 45 -2.08 10.97 10.71
C PRO A 45 -3.30 11.41 9.90
N CYS A 46 -4.46 11.50 10.55
CA CYS A 46 -5.63 12.12 9.95
C CYS A 46 -5.34 13.61 9.72
N ALA A 47 -5.71 14.13 8.55
CA ALA A 47 -5.33 15.50 8.17
C ALA A 47 -5.85 16.57 9.13
N ASN A 48 -7.07 16.40 9.66
CA ASN A 48 -7.72 17.37 10.54
C ASN A 48 -7.81 16.93 12.01
N ASP A 49 -7.36 15.72 12.33
CA ASP A 49 -7.22 15.21 13.70
C ASP A 49 -6.03 14.26 13.81
N PRO A 50 -4.81 14.78 13.91
CA PRO A 50 -3.60 13.96 13.90
C PRO A 50 -3.46 13.00 15.08
N ALA A 51 -4.20 13.19 16.16
CA ALA A 51 -4.22 12.31 17.33
C ALA A 51 -5.21 11.16 17.17
N GLY A 52 -6.14 11.26 16.25
CA GLY A 52 -7.15 10.24 16.01
C GLY A 52 -6.69 9.11 15.11
N HIS A 53 -7.49 8.03 15.07
CA HIS A 53 -7.26 6.92 14.14
C HIS A 53 -8.58 6.40 13.57
N SER A 54 -8.48 5.81 12.38
CA SER A 54 -9.62 5.18 11.71
C SER A 54 -9.67 3.68 11.95
N MET A 55 -10.89 3.15 12.10
CA MET A 55 -11.18 1.72 12.11
C MET A 55 -11.98 1.35 10.86
N ILE A 56 -11.28 0.95 9.79
CA ILE A 56 -11.94 0.61 8.52
C ILE A 56 -11.81 -0.87 8.22
N THR A 57 -12.94 -1.55 8.05
CA THR A 57 -13.00 -2.97 7.69
C THR A 57 -13.75 -3.15 6.38
N VAL A 58 -13.11 -3.83 5.41
CA VAL A 58 -13.71 -4.25 4.14
C VAL A 58 -13.84 -5.78 4.16
N HIS A 59 -15.06 -6.30 4.18
CA HIS A 59 -15.31 -7.76 4.20
C HIS A 59 -14.99 -8.44 2.86
N GLY A 60 -15.13 -7.72 1.76
CA GLY A 60 -14.76 -8.20 0.42
C GLY A 60 -13.33 -7.85 0.01
N ASN A 61 -13.20 -7.38 -1.22
CA ASN A 61 -11.94 -6.98 -1.83
C ASN A 61 -11.83 -5.46 -2.00
N VAL A 62 -10.61 -4.97 -2.12
CA VAL A 62 -10.33 -3.62 -2.61
C VAL A 62 -9.73 -3.75 -4.01
N GLY A 63 -10.43 -3.24 -5.01
CA GLY A 63 -10.01 -3.26 -6.42
C GLY A 63 -9.93 -1.85 -6.98
N ILE A 64 -8.74 -1.39 -7.34
CA ILE A 64 -8.50 -0.05 -7.85
C ILE A 64 -7.78 -0.15 -9.18
N THR A 65 -8.30 0.52 -10.21
CA THR A 65 -7.72 0.48 -11.55
C THR A 65 -7.63 1.88 -12.15
N GLY A 66 -6.42 2.28 -12.56
CA GLY A 66 -6.17 3.55 -13.24
C GLY A 66 -6.38 4.79 -12.36
N ALA A 67 -6.26 4.67 -11.04
CA ALA A 67 -6.44 5.78 -10.12
C ALA A 67 -5.42 6.91 -10.32
N ALA A 68 -5.77 8.12 -9.93
CA ALA A 68 -4.84 9.24 -9.84
C ALA A 68 -3.96 9.15 -8.59
N LEU A 69 -4.53 8.67 -7.46
CA LEU A 69 -3.82 8.49 -6.21
C LEU A 69 -4.44 7.34 -5.39
N VAL A 70 -3.58 6.59 -4.71
CA VAL A 70 -4.01 5.56 -3.75
C VAL A 70 -3.24 5.67 -2.44
N ALA A 71 -3.97 5.83 -1.35
CA ALA A 71 -3.45 5.80 0.01
C ALA A 71 -4.34 4.88 0.87
N LEU A 72 -3.83 3.70 1.22
CA LEU A 72 -4.50 2.73 2.09
C LEU A 72 -3.67 2.58 3.36
N ASN A 73 -4.16 3.10 4.49
CA ASN A 73 -3.37 3.18 5.71
C ASN A 73 -4.16 2.66 6.91
N GLY A 74 -3.70 1.55 7.50
CA GLY A 74 -4.28 1.00 8.73
C GLY A 74 -5.64 0.34 8.57
N ILE A 75 -6.01 -0.11 7.37
CA ILE A 75 -7.30 -0.76 7.13
C ILE A 75 -7.20 -2.29 7.21
N THR A 76 -8.34 -2.92 7.52
CA THR A 76 -8.50 -4.37 7.46
C THR A 76 -9.30 -4.76 6.22
N VAL A 77 -8.71 -5.57 5.33
CA VAL A 77 -9.37 -6.14 4.15
C VAL A 77 -9.41 -7.65 4.29
N LYS A 78 -10.58 -8.28 4.40
CA LYS A 78 -10.68 -9.74 4.54
C LYS A 78 -10.34 -10.49 3.24
N GLY A 79 -10.57 -9.85 2.11
CA GLY A 79 -10.27 -10.38 0.77
C GLY A 79 -8.89 -9.99 0.25
N ASN A 80 -8.84 -9.70 -1.05
CA ASN A 80 -7.65 -9.25 -1.76
C ASN A 80 -7.61 -7.72 -1.86
N VAL A 81 -6.40 -7.18 -1.94
CA VAL A 81 -6.17 -5.82 -2.41
C VAL A 81 -5.50 -5.90 -3.78
N THR A 82 -6.08 -5.26 -4.79
CA THR A 82 -5.53 -5.20 -6.13
C THR A 82 -5.52 -3.75 -6.61
N VAL A 83 -4.34 -3.22 -6.92
CA VAL A 83 -4.14 -1.86 -7.44
C VAL A 83 -3.40 -1.97 -8.77
N ARG A 84 -4.00 -1.50 -9.86
CA ARG A 84 -3.45 -1.63 -11.21
C ARG A 84 -3.56 -0.34 -11.99
N GLY A 85 -2.48 0.00 -12.68
CA GLY A 85 -2.41 1.20 -13.52
C GLY A 85 -2.55 2.47 -12.70
N GLY A 86 -2.50 3.60 -13.37
CA GLY A 86 -2.64 4.91 -12.76
C GLY A 86 -1.30 5.64 -12.58
N GLY A 87 -1.32 6.70 -11.87
CA GLY A 87 -0.27 7.71 -11.84
C GLY A 87 -0.53 8.82 -12.86
N PRO A 88 0.45 9.68 -13.20
CA PRO A 88 1.84 9.66 -12.70
C PRO A 88 2.03 10.36 -11.35
N ASN A 89 1.03 11.04 -10.82
CA ASN A 89 1.20 12.02 -9.75
C ASN A 89 1.10 11.44 -8.35
N GLY A 90 1.84 12.07 -7.43
CA GLY A 90 1.70 11.92 -6.00
C GLY A 90 2.38 10.70 -5.36
N TYR A 91 2.31 10.71 -4.04
CA TYR A 91 2.91 9.71 -3.17
C TYR A 91 1.88 8.66 -2.80
N TRP A 92 2.06 7.45 -3.33
CA TRP A 92 1.16 6.33 -3.08
C TRP A 92 1.61 5.54 -1.86
N SER A 93 0.68 5.24 -0.97
CA SER A 93 1.00 4.45 0.22
C SER A 93 0.03 3.31 0.43
N ILE A 94 0.57 2.12 0.67
CA ILE A 94 -0.17 0.95 1.16
C ILE A 94 0.57 0.49 2.41
N LYS A 95 0.15 0.97 3.58
CA LYS A 95 0.90 0.74 4.81
C LYS A 95 0.02 0.43 6.01
N ASN A 96 0.58 -0.32 6.96
CA ASN A 96 -0.07 -0.71 8.20
C ASN A 96 -1.40 -1.48 8.01
N ASN A 97 -1.62 -2.11 6.85
CA ASN A 97 -2.87 -2.81 6.56
C ASN A 97 -2.82 -4.28 6.97
N THR A 98 -3.97 -4.82 7.35
CA THR A 98 -4.19 -6.27 7.46
C THR A 98 -4.97 -6.75 6.25
N ILE A 99 -4.34 -7.56 5.40
CA ILE A 99 -4.92 -8.08 4.16
C ILE A 99 -5.03 -9.60 4.29
N GLY A 100 -6.25 -10.12 4.35
CA GLY A 100 -6.50 -11.55 4.62
C GLY A 100 -6.03 -12.49 3.49
N ARG A 101 -5.96 -12.00 2.26
CA ARG A 101 -5.53 -12.80 1.10
C ARG A 101 -4.30 -12.20 0.43
N ASN A 102 -4.39 -11.82 -0.84
CA ASN A 102 -3.26 -11.33 -1.63
C ASN A 102 -3.25 -9.82 -1.75
N LEU A 103 -2.06 -9.25 -1.78
CA LEU A 103 -1.82 -7.90 -2.27
C LEU A 103 -1.23 -8.01 -3.68
N LYS A 104 -1.83 -7.30 -4.65
CA LYS A 104 -1.33 -7.20 -6.02
C LYS A 104 -1.25 -5.74 -6.41
N VAL A 105 -0.06 -5.27 -6.77
CA VAL A 105 0.18 -3.88 -7.18
C VAL A 105 1.00 -3.88 -8.47
N GLY A 106 0.59 -3.09 -9.47
CA GLY A 106 1.43 -2.99 -10.65
C GLY A 106 0.82 -2.37 -11.89
N GLY A 107 1.64 -2.30 -12.95
CA GLY A 107 1.27 -1.71 -14.23
C GLY A 107 1.12 -0.19 -14.16
N MET A 108 1.92 0.50 -13.36
CA MET A 108 1.80 1.94 -13.10
C MET A 108 3.14 2.66 -13.18
N THR A 109 3.06 3.96 -13.43
CA THR A 109 4.16 4.90 -13.24
C THR A 109 3.72 5.90 -12.18
N VAL A 110 4.51 6.07 -11.12
CA VAL A 110 4.19 6.94 -9.98
C VAL A 110 5.43 7.74 -9.57
N GLU A 111 5.22 8.84 -8.89
CA GLU A 111 6.32 9.62 -8.31
C GLU A 111 7.00 8.84 -7.19
N TRP A 112 6.23 8.29 -6.28
CA TRP A 112 6.71 7.47 -5.17
C TRP A 112 5.66 6.42 -4.77
N ILE A 113 6.10 5.25 -4.31
CA ILE A 113 5.21 4.25 -3.73
C ILE A 113 5.87 3.48 -2.58
N GLY A 114 5.15 3.39 -1.46
CA GLY A 114 5.53 2.58 -0.31
C GLY A 114 4.54 1.45 -0.03
N ILE A 115 5.06 0.23 -0.01
CA ILE A 115 4.35 -0.99 0.44
C ILE A 115 5.01 -1.39 1.77
N MET A 116 4.44 -0.95 2.89
CA MET A 116 5.18 -0.96 4.15
C MET A 116 4.33 -1.43 5.32
N PHE A 117 4.93 -2.20 6.22
CA PHE A 117 4.33 -2.60 7.51
C PHE A 117 2.98 -3.35 7.37
N ASN A 118 2.73 -3.99 6.22
CA ASN A 118 1.47 -4.70 6.01
C ASN A 118 1.56 -6.14 6.51
N LYS A 119 0.45 -6.65 7.07
CA LYS A 119 0.24 -8.08 7.32
C LYS A 119 -0.59 -8.67 6.19
N ILE A 120 0.03 -9.50 5.36
CA ILE A 120 -0.58 -10.07 4.15
C ILE A 120 -0.69 -11.58 4.33
N GLY A 121 -1.90 -12.12 4.39
CA GLY A 121 -2.14 -13.52 4.71
C GLY A 121 -1.66 -14.52 3.64
N ARG A 122 -1.51 -14.08 2.39
CA ARG A 122 -1.02 -14.94 1.30
C ARG A 122 0.16 -14.30 0.57
N ASN A 123 0.02 -13.99 -0.72
CA ASN A 123 1.12 -13.46 -1.53
C ASN A 123 1.06 -11.93 -1.65
N ALA A 124 2.23 -11.31 -1.68
CA ALA A 124 2.44 -9.96 -2.16
C ALA A 124 3.09 -10.03 -3.54
N ILE A 125 2.45 -9.43 -4.56
CA ILE A 125 2.90 -9.49 -5.96
C ILE A 125 2.98 -8.07 -6.49
N LEU A 126 4.20 -7.61 -6.76
CA LEU A 126 4.50 -6.30 -7.32
C LEU A 126 5.10 -6.47 -8.71
N THR A 127 4.52 -5.82 -9.71
CA THR A 127 4.99 -6.03 -11.08
C THR A 127 4.79 -4.81 -11.98
N ARG A 128 5.80 -4.47 -12.80
CA ARG A 128 5.75 -3.35 -13.74
C ARG A 128 5.36 -2.04 -13.06
N ILE A 129 6.13 -1.65 -12.06
CA ILE A 129 6.01 -0.35 -11.38
C ILE A 129 7.24 0.45 -11.74
N THR A 130 7.04 1.64 -12.29
CA THR A 130 8.08 2.63 -12.50
C THR A 130 7.91 3.74 -11.47
N VAL A 131 8.97 4.06 -10.75
CA VAL A 131 9.04 5.16 -9.79
C VAL A 131 9.95 6.23 -10.35
N ASN A 132 9.45 7.45 -10.44
CA ASN A 132 10.20 8.61 -10.96
C ASN A 132 10.78 9.48 -9.83
N ASP A 133 10.76 8.98 -8.59
CA ASP A 133 11.33 9.68 -7.44
C ASP A 133 12.85 9.87 -7.61
N GLU A 134 13.27 11.11 -7.59
CA GLU A 134 14.69 11.50 -7.71
C GLU A 134 15.42 11.57 -6.36
N HIS A 135 14.80 11.09 -5.26
CA HIS A 135 15.44 11.11 -3.95
C HIS A 135 16.70 10.23 -3.94
N PRO A 136 17.89 10.81 -3.77
CA PRO A 136 19.14 10.09 -3.99
C PRO A 136 19.44 9.03 -2.92
N GLY A 137 18.75 9.06 -1.79
CA GLY A 137 19.09 8.20 -0.65
C GLY A 137 18.61 6.74 -0.76
N ALA A 138 17.49 6.48 -1.43
CA ALA A 138 16.94 5.13 -1.59
C ALA A 138 15.94 5.09 -2.77
N PRO A 139 16.42 5.15 -4.01
CA PRO A 139 15.53 5.13 -5.17
C PRO A 139 14.83 3.79 -5.31
N GLY A 140 13.58 3.80 -5.77
CA GLY A 140 12.83 2.61 -6.13
C GLY A 140 11.51 2.42 -5.39
N VAL A 141 10.92 1.24 -5.60
CA VAL A 141 9.70 0.83 -4.89
C VAL A 141 10.04 0.45 -3.47
N TYR A 142 9.49 1.18 -2.50
CA TYR A 142 9.74 0.90 -1.07
C TYR A 142 8.94 -0.30 -0.62
N ILE A 143 9.63 -1.34 -0.14
CA ILE A 143 9.02 -2.58 0.35
C ILE A 143 9.65 -2.92 1.69
N VAL A 144 9.00 -2.47 2.77
CA VAL A 144 9.61 -2.40 4.10
C VAL A 144 8.76 -3.12 5.14
N GLN A 145 9.38 -4.02 5.91
CA GLN A 145 8.79 -4.67 7.09
C GLN A 145 7.38 -5.25 6.87
N ASN A 146 7.10 -5.82 5.70
CA ASN A 146 5.85 -6.54 5.52
C ASN A 146 5.96 -7.95 6.08
N LEU A 147 4.89 -8.42 6.72
CA LEU A 147 4.70 -9.82 7.08
C LEU A 147 3.85 -10.49 6.00
N VAL A 148 4.47 -11.33 5.16
CA VAL A 148 3.84 -12.00 4.03
C VAL A 148 3.71 -13.49 4.32
N GLY A 149 2.50 -14.00 4.44
CA GLY A 149 2.26 -15.39 4.83
C GLY A 149 2.71 -16.45 3.82
N ARG A 150 2.86 -16.08 2.53
CA ARG A 150 3.38 -16.98 1.49
C ARG A 150 4.55 -16.35 0.74
N ASN A 151 4.35 -15.91 -0.50
CA ASN A 151 5.44 -15.44 -1.35
C ASN A 151 5.41 -13.91 -1.51
N LEU A 152 6.58 -13.31 -1.51
CA LEU A 152 6.82 -11.93 -1.94
C LEU A 152 7.46 -11.96 -3.33
N ILE A 153 6.78 -11.44 -4.35
CA ILE A 153 7.19 -11.55 -5.75
C ILE A 153 7.31 -10.16 -6.36
N CYS A 154 8.50 -9.82 -6.84
CA CYS A 154 8.79 -8.53 -7.45
C CYS A 154 9.42 -8.70 -8.82
N THR A 155 8.77 -8.16 -9.86
CA THR A 155 9.25 -8.24 -11.23
C THR A 155 9.04 -6.96 -12.00
N LYS A 156 10.06 -6.54 -12.77
CA LYS A 156 10.01 -5.34 -13.62
C LYS A 156 9.68 -4.08 -12.82
N LEU A 157 10.33 -3.90 -11.68
CA LEU A 157 10.29 -2.68 -10.88
C LEU A 157 11.47 -1.80 -11.30
N VAL A 158 11.21 -0.54 -11.57
CA VAL A 158 12.18 0.44 -12.08
C VAL A 158 12.17 1.67 -11.17
N PRO A 159 13.33 2.15 -10.71
CA PRO A 159 14.70 1.67 -10.96
C PRO A 159 15.05 0.36 -10.23
N GLY A 160 14.19 -0.12 -9.33
CA GLY A 160 14.39 -1.34 -8.56
C GLY A 160 13.54 -1.36 -7.30
N VAL A 161 13.97 -2.14 -6.32
CA VAL A 161 13.36 -2.23 -4.99
C VAL A 161 14.21 -1.53 -3.95
N SER A 162 13.58 -0.96 -2.95
CA SER A 162 14.24 -0.35 -1.79
C SER A 162 13.69 -0.92 -0.50
N GLY A 163 14.58 -1.29 0.42
CA GLY A 163 14.25 -1.62 1.82
C GLY A 163 14.01 -0.39 2.68
N GLY A 164 14.02 0.80 2.08
CA GLY A 164 13.87 2.07 2.78
C GLY A 164 15.11 2.43 3.61
N PHE A 165 15.03 3.55 4.31
CA PHE A 165 16.14 4.07 5.12
C PHE A 165 16.44 3.23 6.38
N ALA A 166 15.50 2.43 6.84
CA ALA A 166 15.64 1.66 8.07
C ALA A 166 16.33 0.30 7.89
N GLY A 167 16.52 -0.16 6.66
CA GLY A 167 17.18 -1.45 6.37
C GLY A 167 16.49 -2.66 7.00
N LEU A 168 15.21 -2.56 7.37
CA LEU A 168 14.51 -3.60 8.10
C LEU A 168 13.86 -4.60 7.13
N PRO A 169 14.15 -5.90 7.26
CA PRO A 169 13.73 -6.90 6.30
C PRO A 169 12.23 -7.16 6.32
N ASN A 170 11.72 -7.66 5.20
CA ASN A 170 10.39 -8.26 5.16
C ASN A 170 10.46 -9.70 5.70
N VAL A 171 9.41 -10.13 6.39
CA VAL A 171 9.27 -11.51 6.85
C VAL A 171 8.35 -12.26 5.89
N VAL A 172 8.84 -13.33 5.28
CA VAL A 172 8.14 -14.07 4.22
C VAL A 172 8.04 -15.55 4.59
N GLY A 173 6.82 -16.06 4.66
CA GLY A 173 6.56 -17.43 5.12
C GLY A 173 7.05 -18.53 4.15
N HIS A 174 7.18 -18.24 2.84
CA HIS A 174 7.71 -19.20 1.87
C HIS A 174 8.92 -18.62 1.11
N LYS A 175 8.71 -17.89 0.00
CA LYS A 175 9.80 -17.43 -0.86
C LYS A 175 9.68 -15.95 -1.22
N ALA A 176 10.79 -15.25 -1.17
CA ALA A 176 10.96 -13.97 -1.87
C ALA A 176 11.57 -14.24 -3.25
N LEU A 177 10.94 -13.72 -4.31
CA LEU A 177 11.28 -14.03 -5.69
C LEU A 177 11.51 -12.75 -6.51
N GLY A 178 12.38 -12.86 -7.51
CA GLY A 178 12.75 -11.75 -8.37
C GLY A 178 13.50 -10.67 -7.60
N GLN A 179 13.21 -9.41 -7.89
CA GLN A 179 13.92 -8.28 -7.27
C GLN A 179 13.75 -8.21 -5.74
N CYS A 180 12.67 -8.78 -5.19
CA CYS A 180 12.42 -8.81 -3.75
C CYS A 180 13.28 -9.82 -2.97
N ALA A 181 14.02 -10.69 -3.64
CA ALA A 181 14.87 -11.68 -2.97
C ALA A 181 15.94 -11.03 -2.07
N ALA A 182 16.36 -9.81 -2.40
CA ALA A 182 17.33 -9.03 -1.62
C ALA A 182 16.72 -8.32 -0.38
N LEU A 183 15.40 -8.35 -0.19
CA LEU A 183 14.69 -7.59 0.86
C LEU A 183 14.21 -8.46 2.04
N VAL A 184 14.68 -9.68 2.13
CA VAL A 184 14.38 -10.62 3.22
C VAL A 184 15.65 -10.98 3.97
N GLY A 185 15.52 -11.12 5.29
CA GLY A 185 16.61 -11.56 6.16
C GLY A 185 16.54 -13.05 6.40
#